data_c6ee64d27ba1d2fd267acaf67ee52fd4
#
_entry.id   c6ee64d27ba1d2fd267acaf67ee52fd4
#
_cell.length_a   1.000
_cell.length_b   1.000
_cell.length_c   1.000
_cell.angle_alpha   90.00
_cell.angle_beta   90.00
_cell.angle_gamma   90.00
#
_symmetry.space_group_name_H-M   'P 1'
#
loop_
_entity.id
_entity.type
_entity.pdbx_description
1 polymer ?
#
loop_
_entity_poly.entity_id
_entity_poly.type
_entity_poly.pdbx_seq_one_letter_code
_entity_poly.pdbx_strand_id
1 'polypeptide(L)'
;MEFVATQLVNGLAYGVLLFLMSAGLSLIFGLMNVVNVAHGSFFMLGAFFALAIQKWTGSFWAALALSWIPAVAVGVVMERVFIRKLYARGHLDQVLLTFGFTFVFVDLVRMVWGADIREVAEVDGRITNKVIHTVREVVEPPTKT
;
A
#
# COMPACT_ATOMS: atom_id res chain seq x y z
N MET A 1 1.11 30.29 -2.28
CA MET A 1 0.66 29.71 -1.00
C MET A 1 0.18 28.26 -1.21
N GLU A 2 -0.62 27.97 -2.23
CA GLU A 2 -1.14 26.62 -2.51
C GLU A 2 -0.05 25.55 -2.76
N PHE A 3 0.99 25.90 -3.51
CA PHE A 3 2.10 24.99 -3.76
C PHE A 3 2.78 24.50 -2.47
N VAL A 4 3.04 25.40 -1.52
CA VAL A 4 3.68 25.05 -0.25
C VAL A 4 2.75 24.18 0.60
N ALA A 5 1.45 24.50 0.65
CA ALA A 5 0.47 23.70 1.37
C ALA A 5 0.35 22.28 0.80
N THR A 6 0.30 22.14 -0.52
CA THR A 6 0.27 20.84 -1.20
C THR A 6 1.54 20.02 -0.89
N GLN A 7 2.71 20.64 -0.92
CA GLN A 7 3.96 19.95 -0.61
C GLN A 7 4.05 19.52 0.86
N LEU A 8 3.53 20.34 1.78
CA LEU A 8 3.47 19.96 3.20
C LEU A 8 2.55 18.76 3.43
N VAL A 9 1.36 18.75 2.80
CA VAL A 9 0.43 17.62 2.91
C VAL A 9 1.04 16.34 2.31
N ASN A 10 1.63 16.42 1.12
CA ASN A 10 2.30 15.28 0.49
C ASN A 10 3.47 14.79 1.34
N GLY A 11 4.31 15.70 1.83
CA GLY A 11 5.43 15.35 2.70
C GLY A 11 4.99 14.68 4.00
N LEU A 12 3.90 15.16 4.61
CA LEU A 12 3.32 14.56 5.79
C LEU A 12 2.76 13.16 5.49
N ALA A 13 2.06 12.97 4.38
CA ALA A 13 1.53 11.69 3.96
C ALA A 13 2.66 10.65 3.76
N TYR A 14 3.71 11.01 3.02
CA TYR A 14 4.89 10.16 2.86
C TYR A 14 5.60 9.88 4.19
N GLY A 15 5.73 10.89 5.05
CA GLY A 15 6.32 10.73 6.38
C GLY A 15 5.56 9.72 7.25
N VAL A 16 4.24 9.78 7.25
CA VAL A 16 3.38 8.82 7.98
C VAL A 16 3.53 7.41 7.41
N LEU A 17 3.57 7.25 6.09
CA LEU A 17 3.78 5.94 5.45
C LEU A 17 5.13 5.34 5.82
N LEU A 18 6.21 6.12 5.75
CA LEU A 18 7.54 5.67 6.15
C LEU A 18 7.61 5.33 7.63
N PHE A 19 6.95 6.13 8.48
CA PHE A 19 6.85 5.85 9.92
C PHE A 19 6.15 4.52 10.19
N LEU A 20 5.00 4.27 9.56
CA LEU A 20 4.26 3.02 9.72
C LEU A 20 5.05 1.80 9.24
N MET A 21 5.77 1.93 8.12
CA MET A 21 6.65 0.86 7.62
C MET A 21 7.79 0.57 8.59
N SER A 22 8.44 1.60 9.10
CA SER A 22 9.55 1.46 10.06
C SER A 22 9.10 0.91 11.40
N ALA A 23 7.94 1.37 11.90
CA ALA A 23 7.34 0.89 13.13
C ALA A 23 6.96 -0.60 13.01
N GLY A 24 6.35 -1.01 11.88
CA GLY A 24 6.02 -2.41 11.62
C GLY A 24 7.24 -3.31 11.59
N LEU A 25 8.30 -2.88 10.90
CA LEU A 25 9.56 -3.63 10.86
C LEU A 25 10.22 -3.73 12.24
N SER A 26 10.22 -2.64 13.01
CA SER A 26 10.77 -2.59 14.36
C SER A 26 10.02 -3.52 15.32
N LEU A 27 8.68 -3.59 15.21
CA LEU A 27 7.87 -4.50 16.01
C LEU A 27 8.16 -5.96 15.68
N ILE A 28 8.23 -6.32 14.39
CA ILE A 28 8.52 -7.70 13.97
C ILE A 28 9.90 -8.12 14.47
N PHE A 29 10.90 -7.29 14.25
CA PHE A 29 12.26 -7.58 14.71
C PHE A 29 12.38 -7.58 16.23
N GLY A 30 11.80 -6.59 16.92
CA GLY A 30 11.92 -6.45 18.37
C GLY A 30 11.15 -7.52 19.17
N LEU A 31 10.00 -7.98 18.69
CA LEU A 31 9.17 -8.98 19.37
C LEU A 31 9.48 -10.41 18.95
N MET A 32 9.71 -10.63 17.67
CA MET A 32 9.88 -11.98 17.10
C MET A 32 11.33 -12.32 16.83
N ASN A 33 12.24 -11.34 16.89
CA ASN A 33 13.65 -11.49 16.53
C ASN A 33 13.85 -12.08 15.11
N VAL A 34 12.95 -11.73 14.20
CA VAL A 34 12.93 -12.18 12.80
C VAL A 34 13.25 -11.00 11.89
N VAL A 35 14.26 -11.14 11.06
CA VAL A 35 14.59 -10.16 10.03
C VAL A 35 13.77 -10.46 8.78
N ASN A 36 12.75 -9.66 8.51
CA ASN A 36 11.91 -9.79 7.33
C ASN A 36 12.13 -8.63 6.34
N VAL A 37 13.02 -8.84 5.37
CA VAL A 37 13.31 -7.87 4.31
C VAL A 37 12.13 -7.70 3.34
N ALA A 38 11.27 -8.73 3.20
CA ALA A 38 10.07 -8.66 2.37
C ALA A 38 8.95 -7.76 2.95
N HIS A 39 9.17 -7.10 4.10
CA HIS A 39 8.15 -6.26 4.74
C HIS A 39 7.63 -5.16 3.79
N GLY A 40 8.51 -4.52 3.03
CA GLY A 40 8.10 -3.54 2.00
C GLY A 40 7.26 -4.13 0.88
N SER A 41 7.51 -5.39 0.51
CA SER A 41 6.72 -6.09 -0.52
C SER A 41 5.30 -6.42 -0.03
N PHE A 42 5.10 -6.63 1.28
CA PHE A 42 3.76 -6.77 1.86
C PHE A 42 2.95 -5.49 1.76
N PHE A 43 3.59 -4.33 1.92
CA PHE A 43 2.92 -3.05 1.69
C PHE A 43 2.45 -2.92 0.24
N MET A 44 3.31 -3.27 -0.73
CA MET A 44 2.96 -3.32 -2.14
C MET A 44 1.80 -4.29 -2.41
N LEU A 45 1.85 -5.51 -1.88
CA LEU A 45 0.76 -6.50 -2.02
C LEU A 45 -0.56 -5.96 -1.45
N GLY A 46 -0.53 -5.33 -0.28
CA GLY A 46 -1.71 -4.72 0.33
C GLY A 46 -2.36 -3.67 -0.57
N ALA A 47 -1.55 -2.81 -1.21
CA ALA A 47 -2.03 -1.81 -2.16
C ALA A 47 -2.69 -2.46 -3.40
N PHE A 48 -2.08 -3.50 -3.97
CA PHE A 48 -2.66 -4.23 -5.11
C PHE A 48 -3.93 -5.00 -4.76
N PHE A 49 -4.01 -5.58 -3.58
CA PHE A 49 -5.23 -6.21 -3.09
C PHE A 49 -6.35 -5.17 -2.89
N ALA A 50 -6.04 -4.00 -2.34
CA ALA A 50 -6.99 -2.91 -2.22
C ALA A 50 -7.52 -2.47 -3.60
N LEU A 51 -6.64 -2.30 -4.60
CA LEU A 51 -7.02 -1.99 -5.98
C LEU A 51 -7.92 -3.06 -6.59
N ALA A 52 -7.60 -4.34 -6.40
CA ALA A 52 -8.39 -5.45 -6.92
C ALA A 52 -9.79 -5.47 -6.30
N ILE A 53 -9.89 -5.30 -4.99
CA ILE A 53 -11.16 -5.29 -4.26
C ILE A 53 -11.97 -4.03 -4.63
N GLN A 54 -11.33 -2.86 -4.78
CA GLN A 54 -11.99 -1.63 -5.21
C GLN A 54 -12.63 -1.79 -6.60
N LYS A 55 -11.94 -2.43 -7.53
CA LYS A 55 -12.50 -2.73 -8.86
C LYS A 55 -13.73 -3.63 -8.80
N TRP A 56 -13.77 -4.53 -7.83
CA TRP A 56 -14.85 -5.49 -7.68
C TRP A 56 -16.03 -4.93 -6.90
N THR A 57 -15.78 -4.17 -5.85
CA THR A 57 -16.82 -3.62 -4.96
C THR A 57 -17.29 -2.22 -5.36
N GLY A 58 -16.48 -1.48 -6.15
CA GLY A 58 -16.73 -0.08 -6.48
C GLY A 58 -16.61 0.88 -5.30
N SER A 59 -16.22 0.41 -4.12
CA SER A 59 -16.12 1.22 -2.90
C SER A 59 -14.69 1.24 -2.35
N PHE A 60 -14.14 2.43 -2.21
CA PHE A 60 -12.81 2.64 -1.61
C PHE A 60 -12.75 2.15 -0.16
N TRP A 61 -13.76 2.47 0.64
CA TRP A 61 -13.79 2.09 2.06
C TRP A 61 -13.90 0.57 2.26
N ALA A 62 -14.68 -0.10 1.41
CA ALA A 62 -14.75 -1.56 1.43
C ALA A 62 -13.41 -2.19 1.02
N ALA A 63 -12.75 -1.64 0.00
CA ALA A 63 -11.43 -2.08 -0.42
C ALA A 63 -10.39 -1.95 0.69
N LEU A 64 -10.35 -0.80 1.37
CA LEU A 64 -9.45 -0.56 2.49
C LEU A 64 -9.73 -1.53 3.65
N ALA A 65 -11.01 -1.75 3.97
CA ALA A 65 -11.41 -2.64 5.07
C ALA A 65 -11.17 -4.13 4.77
N LEU A 66 -11.19 -4.56 3.51
CA LEU A 66 -11.04 -5.98 3.15
C LEU A 66 -9.63 -6.36 2.68
N SER A 67 -8.80 -5.42 2.26
CA SER A 67 -7.46 -5.68 1.68
C SER A 67 -6.49 -6.35 2.65
N TRP A 68 -6.67 -6.18 3.95
CA TRP A 68 -5.83 -6.82 4.95
C TRP A 68 -6.03 -8.34 5.01
N ILE A 69 -7.23 -8.85 4.65
CA ILE A 69 -7.52 -10.30 4.71
C ILE A 69 -6.59 -11.11 3.81
N PRO A 70 -6.50 -10.86 2.49
CA PRO A 70 -5.55 -11.57 1.63
C PRO A 70 -4.10 -11.27 1.99
N ALA A 71 -3.77 -10.06 2.45
CA ALA A 71 -2.41 -9.74 2.88
C ALA A 71 -1.98 -10.56 4.10
N VAL A 72 -2.86 -10.71 5.10
CA VAL A 72 -2.62 -11.57 6.27
C VAL A 72 -2.53 -13.03 5.85
N ALA A 73 -3.39 -13.50 4.94
CA ALA A 73 -3.34 -14.88 4.46
C ALA A 73 -1.98 -15.21 3.83
N VAL A 74 -1.45 -14.33 2.98
CA VAL A 74 -0.10 -14.47 2.40
C VAL A 74 0.97 -14.47 3.48
N GLY A 75 0.88 -13.57 4.47
CA GLY A 75 1.80 -13.50 5.60
C GLY A 75 1.82 -14.79 6.43
N VAL A 76 0.64 -15.34 6.73
CA VAL A 76 0.50 -16.59 7.49
C VAL A 76 1.08 -17.77 6.72
N VAL A 77 0.83 -17.85 5.41
CA VAL A 77 1.42 -18.90 4.56
C VAL A 77 2.94 -18.80 4.55
N MET A 78 3.48 -17.60 4.33
CA MET A 78 4.91 -17.35 4.34
C MET A 78 5.53 -17.71 5.69
N GLU A 79 4.91 -17.32 6.79
CA GLU A 79 5.40 -17.64 8.13
C GLU A 79 5.39 -19.16 8.37
N ARG A 80 4.25 -19.82 8.18
CA ARG A 80 4.11 -21.24 8.53
C ARG A 80 4.92 -22.19 7.66
N VAL A 81 5.01 -21.88 6.37
CA VAL A 81 5.66 -22.78 5.40
C VAL A 81 7.17 -22.55 5.35
N PHE A 82 7.60 -21.29 5.45
CA PHE A 82 8.99 -20.92 5.19
C PHE A 82 9.71 -20.39 6.43
N ILE A 83 9.24 -19.28 7.03
CA ILE A 83 9.97 -18.58 8.09
C ILE A 83 10.08 -19.46 9.34
N ARG A 84 9.01 -20.14 9.71
CA ARG A 84 8.99 -21.00 10.90
C ARG A 84 10.09 -22.06 10.92
N LYS A 85 10.49 -22.55 9.76
CA LYS A 85 11.58 -23.53 9.63
C LYS A 85 12.95 -22.90 9.87
N LEU A 86 13.04 -21.59 9.78
CA LEU A 86 14.28 -20.84 9.92
C LEU A 86 14.46 -20.19 11.31
N TYR A 87 13.47 -20.31 12.22
CA TYR A 87 13.60 -19.75 13.57
C TYR A 87 14.79 -20.32 14.36
N ALA A 88 15.15 -21.59 14.11
CA ALA A 88 16.31 -22.23 14.73
C ALA A 88 17.63 -21.95 13.99
N ARG A 89 17.59 -21.23 12.86
CA ARG A 89 18.75 -20.89 12.04
C ARG A 89 19.17 -19.44 12.26
N GLY A 90 20.36 -19.09 11.76
CA GLY A 90 20.88 -17.72 11.91
C GLY A 90 20.04 -16.66 11.17
N HIS A 91 20.16 -15.42 11.61
CA HIS A 91 19.47 -14.28 10.97
C HIS A 91 19.78 -14.13 9.47
N LEU A 92 20.98 -14.58 9.05
CA LEU A 92 21.39 -14.51 7.64
C LEU A 92 20.47 -15.34 6.75
N ASP A 93 20.10 -16.56 7.19
CA ASP A 93 19.18 -17.43 6.44
C ASP A 93 17.80 -16.79 6.30
N GLN A 94 17.34 -16.10 7.33
CA GLN A 94 16.06 -15.37 7.30
C GLN A 94 16.11 -14.20 6.31
N VAL A 95 17.19 -13.42 6.33
CA VAL A 95 17.40 -12.31 5.39
C VAL A 95 17.42 -12.81 3.95
N LEU A 96 18.19 -13.87 3.66
CA LEU A 96 18.29 -14.45 2.31
C LEU A 96 16.95 -14.95 1.80
N LEU A 97 16.21 -15.68 2.65
CA LEU A 97 14.89 -16.19 2.30
C LEU A 97 13.91 -15.02 2.01
N THR A 98 13.81 -14.07 2.92
CA THR A 98 12.85 -12.95 2.78
C THR A 98 13.24 -12.00 1.65
N PHE A 99 14.53 -11.84 1.36
CA PHE A 99 15.01 -11.14 0.18
C PHE A 99 14.56 -11.84 -1.12
N GLY A 100 14.68 -13.18 -1.17
CA GLY A 100 14.13 -13.97 -2.29
C GLY A 100 12.61 -13.75 -2.47
N PHE A 101 11.85 -13.71 -1.37
CA PHE A 101 10.41 -13.42 -1.43
C PHE A 101 10.10 -12.03 -1.96
N THR A 102 10.96 -11.03 -1.76
CA THR A 102 10.80 -9.71 -2.36
C THR A 102 10.68 -9.79 -3.87
N PHE A 103 11.56 -10.55 -4.53
CA PHE A 103 11.50 -10.76 -5.98
C PHE A 103 10.27 -11.55 -6.39
N VAL A 104 9.97 -12.64 -5.69
CA VAL A 104 8.79 -13.46 -5.98
C VAL A 104 7.50 -12.62 -5.91
N PHE A 105 7.35 -11.77 -4.91
CA PHE A 105 6.17 -10.91 -4.77
C PHE A 105 6.10 -9.84 -5.85
N VAL A 106 7.23 -9.22 -6.22
CA VAL A 106 7.28 -8.26 -7.33
C VAL A 106 6.89 -8.92 -8.64
N ASP A 107 7.42 -10.09 -8.94
CA ASP A 107 7.12 -10.82 -10.18
C ASP A 107 5.68 -11.32 -10.18
N LEU A 108 5.17 -11.81 -9.06
CA LEU A 108 3.78 -12.24 -8.92
C LEU A 108 2.80 -11.07 -9.17
N VAL A 109 3.09 -9.90 -8.62
CA VAL A 109 2.29 -8.70 -8.87
C VAL A 109 2.32 -8.32 -10.35
N ARG A 110 3.50 -8.36 -10.99
CA ARG A 110 3.63 -8.08 -12.44
C ARG A 110 2.86 -9.09 -13.30
N MET A 111 2.88 -10.37 -12.93
CA MET A 111 2.15 -11.41 -13.66
C MET A 111 0.64 -11.27 -13.54
N VAL A 112 0.13 -10.92 -12.36
CA VAL A 112 -1.32 -10.86 -12.08
C VAL A 112 -1.93 -9.53 -12.54
N TRP A 113 -1.25 -8.42 -12.28
CA TRP A 113 -1.78 -7.06 -12.52
C TRP A 113 -1.12 -6.34 -13.69
N GLY A 114 -0.03 -6.85 -14.25
CA GLY A 114 0.75 -6.21 -15.30
C GLY A 114 1.84 -5.29 -14.76
N ALA A 115 2.69 -4.80 -15.67
CA ALA A 115 3.82 -3.92 -15.33
C ALA A 115 3.44 -2.43 -15.33
N ASP A 116 2.22 -2.07 -15.71
CA ASP A 116 1.78 -0.70 -15.82
C ASP A 116 1.57 -0.05 -14.45
N ILE A 117 1.93 1.23 -14.36
CA ILE A 117 1.62 2.05 -13.18
C ILE A 117 0.10 2.18 -13.11
N ARG A 118 -0.48 1.66 -12.03
CA ARG A 118 -1.92 1.74 -11.78
C ARG A 118 -2.17 2.86 -10.79
N GLU A 119 -2.89 3.86 -11.24
CA GLU A 119 -3.44 4.86 -10.34
C GLU A 119 -4.67 4.27 -9.64
N VAL A 120 -4.79 4.54 -8.35
CA VAL A 120 -6.05 4.30 -7.63
C VAL A 120 -7.07 5.18 -8.32
N ALA A 121 -8.02 4.58 -9.02
CA ALA A 121 -9.11 5.32 -9.62
C ALA A 121 -9.68 6.25 -8.56
N GLU A 122 -9.71 7.54 -8.89
CA GLU A 122 -10.06 8.64 -7.98
C GLU A 122 -11.16 8.23 -7.00
N VAL A 123 -10.87 8.51 -5.74
CA VAL A 123 -11.79 8.29 -4.63
C VAL A 123 -13.11 8.97 -5.00
N ASP A 124 -14.04 8.17 -5.51
CA ASP A 124 -15.38 8.57 -5.90
C ASP A 124 -15.43 9.80 -6.83
N GLY A 125 -15.59 9.58 -8.12
CA GLY A 125 -15.74 10.63 -9.15
C GLY A 125 -16.81 11.70 -8.83
N ARG A 126 -17.63 11.49 -7.80
CA ARG A 126 -18.54 12.47 -7.23
C ARG A 126 -17.83 13.58 -6.47
N ILE A 127 -16.75 13.27 -5.75
CA ILE A 127 -16.01 14.28 -4.97
C ILE A 127 -15.19 15.13 -5.92
N THR A 128 -14.54 14.54 -6.89
CA THR A 128 -13.72 15.25 -7.89
C THR A 128 -14.60 16.13 -8.76
N ASN A 129 -15.74 15.65 -9.25
CA ASN A 129 -16.69 16.46 -10.00
C ASN A 129 -17.25 17.60 -9.15
N LYS A 130 -17.55 17.37 -7.87
CA LYS A 130 -18.04 18.40 -6.98
C LYS A 130 -17.01 19.49 -6.70
N VAL A 131 -15.73 19.09 -6.49
CA VAL A 131 -14.63 20.03 -6.30
C VAL A 131 -14.35 20.81 -7.57
N ILE A 132 -14.33 20.18 -8.73
CA ILE A 132 -14.12 20.84 -10.04
C ILE A 132 -15.26 21.83 -10.32
N HIS A 133 -16.52 21.46 -10.07
CA HIS A 133 -17.66 22.36 -10.22
C HIS A 133 -17.55 23.56 -9.27
N THR A 134 -17.23 23.33 -8.00
CA THR A 134 -17.08 24.41 -7.02
C THR A 134 -15.94 25.35 -7.38
N VAL A 135 -14.79 24.81 -7.80
CA VAL A 135 -13.64 25.62 -8.24
C VAL A 135 -13.98 26.41 -9.50
N ARG A 136 -14.68 25.80 -10.45
CA ARG A 136 -15.11 26.48 -11.68
C ARG A 136 -16.10 27.63 -11.40
N GLU A 137 -17.07 27.45 -10.51
CA GLU A 137 -18.00 28.50 -10.09
C GLU A 137 -17.31 29.67 -9.39
N VAL A 138 -16.21 29.41 -8.66
CA VAL A 138 -15.45 30.46 -7.96
C VAL A 138 -14.52 31.21 -8.93
N VAL A 139 -13.93 30.49 -9.90
CA VAL A 139 -12.96 31.07 -10.86
C VAL A 139 -13.65 31.76 -12.05
N GLU A 140 -14.78 31.23 -12.50
CA GLU A 140 -15.58 31.74 -13.61
C GLU A 140 -17.02 31.99 -13.14
N PRO A 141 -17.29 33.10 -12.39
CA PRO A 141 -18.65 33.41 -12.03
C PRO A 141 -19.50 33.66 -13.27
N PRO A 142 -20.76 33.19 -13.32
CA PRO A 142 -21.62 33.37 -14.48
C PRO A 142 -21.74 34.84 -14.82
N THR A 143 -21.29 35.20 -16.02
CA THR A 143 -21.50 36.56 -16.57
C THR A 143 -23.00 36.83 -16.65
N LYS A 144 -23.51 37.68 -15.77
CA LYS A 144 -24.88 38.17 -15.84
C LYS A 144 -25.04 38.98 -17.14
N THR A 145 -25.68 38.40 -18.13
CA THR A 145 -26.29 39.13 -19.24
C THR A 145 -27.64 39.63 -18.85
#